data_e11fcfb5823c72917edb502f52a82e41
#
_entry.id   e11fcfb5823c72917edb502f52a82e41
#
_cell.length_a   1.000
_cell.length_b   1.000
_cell.length_c   1.000
_cell.angle_alpha   90.00
_cell.angle_beta   90.00
_cell.angle_gamma   90.00
#
_symmetry.space_group_name_H-M   'P 1'
#
loop_
_entity.id
_entity.type
_entity.pdbx_description
1 polymer ?
#
loop_
_entity_poly.entity_id
_entity_poly.type
_entity_poly.pdbx_seq_one_letter_code
_entity_poly.pdbx_strand_id
1 'polypeptide(L)'
;LSSIGGSTNGLVHLTAMAGRLGIKIDLGHFDEITKSLPMIVDLKPSGTGYMEDLYKAGGSQRIFYELRDFLYLDAKSVNGTSLGEEIKNSAKWSQNIITDKSNPVFNAGSIAVLKGSLAPNSAIIKQSAATKSLLIHEGRAVVFEGLEDLANRIDRDDLDVTKDDVLVLKSIGPKGGPGMPEAGLIPIPKKLARQGVKDMVRISDGRMSGTASGTIILHVTPESYENGPLAIVQNGDIIKLDVPNRKIDLLISEKEIAERIKKKLKKNIKRRGYNKIYMEHVTQADKG
;
A
#
# COMPACT_ATOMS: atom_id res chain seq x y z
N LEU A 1 -4.06 12.50 -3.26
CA LEU A 1 -3.95 11.25 -2.50
C LEU A 1 -2.71 11.27 -1.60
N SER A 2 -1.51 11.47 -2.17
CA SER A 2 -0.23 11.37 -1.47
C SER A 2 -0.01 12.50 -0.45
N SER A 3 -0.39 13.73 -0.78
CA SER A 3 -0.22 14.89 0.10
C SER A 3 -1.18 14.95 1.30
N ILE A 4 -2.19 14.11 1.32
CA ILE A 4 -3.18 14.04 2.42
C ILE A 4 -3.02 12.81 3.31
N GLY A 5 -1.99 11.99 3.11
CA GLY A 5 -1.89 10.71 3.81
C GLY A 5 -3.03 9.75 3.50
N GLY A 6 -3.52 9.75 2.24
CA GLY A 6 -4.67 8.97 1.82
C GLY A 6 -4.47 7.46 1.89
N SER A 7 -5.54 6.70 1.68
CA SER A 7 -5.51 5.24 1.68
C SER A 7 -4.78 4.68 0.46
N THR A 8 -3.99 3.63 0.64
CA THR A 8 -3.40 2.86 -0.48
C THR A 8 -4.47 2.30 -1.43
N ASN A 9 -5.69 2.00 -0.93
CA ASN A 9 -6.83 1.61 -1.75
C ASN A 9 -7.18 2.65 -2.83
N GLY A 10 -6.90 3.93 -2.56
CA GLY A 10 -7.11 5.00 -3.53
C GLY A 10 -6.37 4.78 -4.84
N LEU A 11 -5.19 4.15 -4.83
CA LEU A 11 -4.46 3.84 -6.07
C LEU A 11 -5.23 2.85 -6.94
N VAL A 12 -5.72 1.75 -6.36
CA VAL A 12 -6.52 0.76 -7.09
C VAL A 12 -7.77 1.41 -7.70
N HIS A 13 -8.51 2.19 -6.89
CA HIS A 13 -9.75 2.80 -7.32
C HIS A 13 -9.55 3.91 -8.38
N LEU A 14 -8.54 4.76 -8.21
CA LEU A 14 -8.24 5.82 -9.20
C LEU A 14 -7.77 5.21 -10.52
N THR A 15 -6.96 4.15 -10.47
CA THR A 15 -6.52 3.41 -11.66
C THR A 15 -7.71 2.77 -12.37
N ALA A 16 -8.63 2.15 -11.62
CA ALA A 16 -9.85 1.57 -12.16
C ALA A 16 -10.75 2.62 -12.82
N MET A 17 -10.98 3.77 -12.17
CA MET A 17 -11.80 4.87 -12.71
C MET A 17 -11.18 5.45 -13.98
N ALA A 18 -9.87 5.71 -13.97
CA ALA A 18 -9.15 6.19 -15.16
C ALA A 18 -9.24 5.19 -16.32
N GLY A 19 -9.08 3.90 -16.02
CA GLY A 19 -9.19 2.82 -17.00
C GLY A 19 -10.56 2.76 -17.69
N ARG A 20 -11.66 3.13 -16.99
CA ARG A 20 -12.98 3.25 -17.61
C ARG A 20 -13.06 4.34 -18.68
N LEU A 21 -12.20 5.32 -18.60
CA LEU A 21 -12.07 6.39 -19.60
C LEU A 21 -10.95 6.12 -20.61
N GLY A 22 -10.36 4.93 -20.62
CA GLY A 22 -9.23 4.59 -21.49
C GLY A 22 -7.91 5.26 -21.05
N ILE A 23 -7.85 5.87 -19.87
CA ILE A 23 -6.66 6.54 -19.36
C ILE A 23 -5.86 5.55 -18.51
N LYS A 24 -4.60 5.33 -18.89
CA LYS A 24 -3.68 4.48 -18.15
C LYS A 24 -2.95 5.30 -17.09
N ILE A 25 -3.06 4.89 -15.82
CA ILE A 25 -2.21 5.41 -14.75
C ILE A 25 -0.98 4.48 -14.63
N ASP A 26 0.21 5.07 -14.78
CA ASP A 26 1.48 4.38 -14.51
C ASP A 26 1.91 4.63 -13.06
N LEU A 27 2.06 3.57 -12.28
CA LEU A 27 2.44 3.69 -10.86
C LEU A 27 3.88 4.19 -10.68
N GLY A 28 4.78 3.95 -11.64
CA GLY A 28 6.13 4.51 -11.63
C GLY A 28 6.09 6.03 -11.75
N HIS A 29 5.30 6.54 -12.70
CA HIS A 29 5.09 7.98 -12.86
C HIS A 29 4.39 8.60 -11.63
N PHE A 30 3.41 7.89 -11.04
CA PHE A 30 2.82 8.29 -9.77
C PHE A 30 3.89 8.45 -8.67
N ASP A 31 4.80 7.49 -8.52
CA ASP A 31 5.88 7.56 -7.52
C ASP A 31 6.83 8.75 -7.77
N GLU A 32 7.18 9.00 -9.03
CA GLU A 32 8.03 10.15 -9.41
C GLU A 32 7.38 11.48 -8.99
N ILE A 33 6.11 11.68 -9.29
CA ILE A 33 5.37 12.87 -8.88
C ILE A 33 5.35 12.98 -7.34
N THR A 34 5.04 11.87 -6.65
CA THR A 34 4.84 11.92 -5.20
C THR A 34 6.13 12.08 -4.41
N LYS A 35 7.29 11.75 -4.95
CA LYS A 35 8.60 12.00 -4.29
C LYS A 35 8.82 13.46 -3.92
N SER A 36 8.35 14.38 -4.76
CA SER A 36 8.53 15.82 -4.58
C SER A 36 7.36 16.51 -3.87
N LEU A 37 6.25 15.80 -3.66
CA LEU A 37 5.06 16.36 -3.03
C LEU A 37 5.13 16.25 -1.51
N PRO A 38 4.94 17.35 -0.75
CA PRO A 38 4.85 17.27 0.69
C PRO A 38 3.52 16.64 1.13
N MET A 39 3.52 15.88 2.23
CA MET A 39 2.29 15.54 2.93
C MET A 39 1.97 16.67 3.92
N ILE A 40 0.85 17.36 3.72
CA ILE A 40 0.49 18.58 4.46
C ILE A 40 -0.70 18.40 5.40
N VAL A 41 -1.29 17.21 5.48
CA VAL A 41 -2.48 16.97 6.30
C VAL A 41 -2.15 16.06 7.47
N ASP A 42 -2.34 16.58 8.69
CA ASP A 42 -2.11 15.86 9.95
C ASP A 42 -3.37 15.09 10.37
N LEU A 43 -3.61 13.93 9.74
CA LEU A 43 -4.73 13.05 10.05
C LEU A 43 -4.25 11.63 10.36
N LYS A 44 -4.96 10.95 11.26
CA LYS A 44 -4.76 9.51 11.50
C LYS A 44 -4.91 8.70 10.21
N PRO A 45 -4.09 7.64 10.02
CA PRO A 45 -3.13 7.04 10.95
C PRO A 45 -1.72 7.65 10.89
N SER A 46 -1.43 8.55 9.95
CA SER A 46 -0.10 9.17 9.79
C SER A 46 0.12 10.35 10.74
N GLY A 47 -0.95 10.93 11.27
CA GLY A 47 -0.97 12.09 12.15
C GLY A 47 -1.91 11.91 13.33
N THR A 48 -2.38 13.03 13.89
CA THR A 48 -3.11 13.07 15.15
C THR A 48 -4.60 13.39 15.01
N GLY A 49 -4.98 14.19 14.01
CA GLY A 49 -6.34 14.70 13.80
C GLY A 49 -7.32 13.68 13.21
N TYR A 50 -8.58 14.07 13.15
CA TYR A 50 -9.70 13.33 12.59
C TYR A 50 -10.36 14.07 11.43
N MET A 51 -11.27 13.44 10.70
CA MET A 51 -11.97 14.05 9.55
C MET A 51 -12.78 15.29 9.93
N GLU A 52 -13.32 15.36 11.14
CA GLU A 52 -14.00 16.56 11.65
C GLU A 52 -13.03 17.74 11.78
N ASP A 53 -11.80 17.48 12.22
CA ASP A 53 -10.76 18.50 12.34
C ASP A 53 -10.36 19.00 10.96
N LEU A 54 -10.28 18.12 9.95
CA LEU A 54 -10.03 18.51 8.56
C LEU A 54 -11.12 19.43 8.02
N TYR A 55 -12.40 19.10 8.29
CA TYR A 55 -13.52 19.94 7.89
C TYR A 55 -13.41 21.33 8.52
N LYS A 56 -13.16 21.41 9.82
CA LYS A 56 -12.97 22.69 10.55
C LYS A 56 -11.74 23.47 10.06
N ALA A 57 -10.71 22.78 9.57
CA ALA A 57 -9.50 23.40 9.03
C ALA A 57 -9.65 23.96 7.60
N GLY A 58 -10.82 23.78 6.96
CA GLY A 58 -11.11 24.28 5.62
C GLY A 58 -11.22 23.21 4.53
N GLY A 59 -11.06 21.95 4.88
CA GLY A 59 -11.34 20.81 4.00
C GLY A 59 -10.51 20.80 2.71
N SER A 60 -11.11 20.29 1.64
CA SER A 60 -10.44 20.11 0.35
C SER A 60 -10.03 21.43 -0.32
N GLN A 61 -10.83 22.48 -0.18
CA GLN A 61 -10.50 23.77 -0.75
C GLN A 61 -9.19 24.33 -0.17
N ARG A 62 -9.01 24.20 1.14
CA ARG A 62 -7.78 24.63 1.78
C ARG A 62 -6.59 23.76 1.38
N ILE A 63 -6.76 22.45 1.28
CA ILE A 63 -5.72 21.55 0.79
C ILE A 63 -5.26 21.96 -0.61
N PHE A 64 -6.19 22.16 -1.54
CA PHE A 64 -5.85 22.55 -2.91
C PHE A 64 -5.21 23.92 -2.97
N TYR A 65 -5.63 24.86 -2.11
CA TYR A 65 -4.99 26.17 -2.02
C TYR A 65 -3.52 26.06 -1.57
N GLU A 66 -3.21 25.25 -0.58
CA GLU A 66 -1.82 25.04 -0.12
C GLU A 66 -0.96 24.32 -1.16
N LEU A 67 -1.56 23.42 -1.93
CA LEU A 67 -0.88 22.64 -2.98
C LEU A 67 -0.93 23.31 -4.36
N ARG A 68 -1.47 24.53 -4.50
CA ARG A 68 -1.76 25.16 -5.80
C ARG A 68 -0.59 25.21 -6.78
N ASP A 69 0.65 25.31 -6.27
CA ASP A 69 1.85 25.34 -7.13
C ASP A 69 2.19 23.99 -7.75
N PHE A 70 1.53 22.92 -7.31
CA PHE A 70 1.67 21.55 -7.81
C PHE A 70 0.46 21.11 -8.64
N LEU A 71 -0.53 21.98 -8.86
CA LEU A 71 -1.81 21.62 -9.48
C LEU A 71 -2.03 22.34 -10.81
N TYR A 72 -2.75 21.68 -11.70
CA TYR A 72 -3.24 22.29 -12.93
C TYR A 72 -4.48 23.15 -12.62
N LEU A 73 -4.26 24.44 -12.37
CA LEU A 73 -5.33 25.36 -11.91
C LEU A 73 -6.41 25.62 -12.96
N ASP A 74 -6.10 25.44 -14.24
CA ASP A 74 -7.04 25.60 -15.35
C ASP A 74 -7.94 24.36 -15.55
N ALA A 75 -7.66 23.25 -14.85
CA ALA A 75 -8.47 22.04 -14.90
C ALA A 75 -9.91 22.35 -14.45
N LYS A 76 -10.88 21.96 -15.26
CA LYS A 76 -12.31 22.17 -14.96
C LYS A 76 -12.79 21.14 -13.94
N SER A 77 -13.53 21.63 -12.95
CA SER A 77 -14.23 20.79 -11.99
C SER A 77 -15.64 20.43 -12.47
N VAL A 78 -16.34 19.63 -11.68
CA VAL A 78 -17.70 19.12 -12.02
C VAL A 78 -18.75 20.25 -12.14
N ASN A 79 -18.52 21.40 -11.52
CA ASN A 79 -19.40 22.57 -11.60
C ASN A 79 -19.12 23.47 -12.83
N GLY A 80 -18.13 23.10 -13.66
CA GLY A 80 -17.75 23.83 -14.87
C GLY A 80 -16.78 25.00 -14.65
N THR A 81 -16.43 25.34 -13.41
CA THR A 81 -15.40 26.33 -13.08
C THR A 81 -14.00 25.71 -13.07
N SER A 82 -12.96 26.52 -13.15
CA SER A 82 -11.60 26.04 -12.99
C SER A 82 -11.27 25.78 -11.52
N LEU A 83 -10.32 24.86 -11.26
CA LEU A 83 -9.82 24.61 -9.90
C LEU A 83 -9.27 25.89 -9.26
N GLY A 84 -8.57 26.73 -10.04
CA GLY A 84 -8.04 28.01 -9.56
C GLY A 84 -9.12 28.97 -9.09
N GLU A 85 -10.26 29.03 -9.79
CA GLU A 85 -11.40 29.84 -9.37
C GLU A 85 -12.03 29.31 -8.07
N GLU A 86 -12.17 28.00 -7.92
CA GLU A 86 -12.74 27.38 -6.72
C GLU A 86 -11.94 27.64 -5.45
N ILE A 87 -10.60 27.64 -5.55
CA ILE A 87 -9.72 27.83 -4.40
C ILE A 87 -9.34 29.28 -4.13
N LYS A 88 -9.65 30.21 -5.04
CA LYS A 88 -9.23 31.61 -4.98
C LYS A 88 -9.58 32.28 -3.65
N ASN A 89 -10.74 31.98 -3.10
CA ASN A 89 -11.27 32.55 -1.88
C ASN A 89 -11.12 31.64 -0.66
N SER A 90 -10.26 30.64 -0.73
CA SER A 90 -10.01 29.76 0.43
C SER A 90 -9.51 30.58 1.61
N ALA A 91 -10.30 30.63 2.67
CA ALA A 91 -9.96 31.41 3.86
C ALA A 91 -8.75 30.83 4.59
N LYS A 92 -7.85 31.72 5.04
CA LYS A 92 -6.74 31.35 5.91
C LYS A 92 -7.09 31.72 7.35
N TRP A 93 -7.09 30.73 8.22
CA TRP A 93 -7.17 30.92 9.67
C TRP A 93 -6.16 30.02 10.38
N SER A 94 -5.87 30.33 11.63
CA SER A 94 -4.93 29.56 12.44
C SER A 94 -5.52 28.18 12.75
N GLN A 95 -4.85 27.13 12.33
CA GLN A 95 -5.18 25.72 12.59
C GLN A 95 -3.93 24.86 12.32
N ASN A 96 -3.90 23.62 12.85
CA ASN A 96 -2.72 22.77 12.82
C ASN A 96 -2.92 21.48 11.98
N ILE A 97 -4.09 21.31 11.36
CA ILE A 97 -4.44 20.07 10.62
C ILE A 97 -3.94 20.11 9.18
N ILE A 98 -4.08 21.26 8.51
CA ILE A 98 -3.54 21.48 7.16
C ILE A 98 -2.34 22.40 7.30
N THR A 99 -1.15 21.83 7.24
CA THR A 99 0.10 22.58 7.40
C THR A 99 0.49 23.31 6.11
N ASP A 100 1.38 24.28 6.22
CA ASP A 100 1.98 24.93 5.07
C ASP A 100 2.96 23.97 4.36
N LYS A 101 3.08 24.09 3.04
CA LYS A 101 4.02 23.29 2.23
C LYS A 101 5.49 23.48 2.63
N SER A 102 5.83 24.62 3.26
CA SER A 102 7.18 24.88 3.77
C SER A 102 7.46 24.19 5.11
N ASN A 103 6.42 23.76 5.83
CA ASN A 103 6.53 23.00 7.09
C ASN A 103 5.57 21.80 7.08
N PRO A 104 5.79 20.82 6.20
CA PRO A 104 4.87 19.70 6.02
C PRO A 104 4.92 18.72 7.18
N VAL A 105 3.87 17.92 7.33
CA VAL A 105 3.80 16.77 8.26
C VAL A 105 4.85 15.72 7.89
N PHE A 106 5.07 15.54 6.58
CA PHE A 106 6.07 14.62 6.04
C PHE A 106 6.66 15.20 4.74
N ASN A 107 8.00 15.23 4.62
CA ASN A 107 8.71 15.93 3.54
C ASN A 107 8.59 15.28 2.15
N ALA A 108 7.92 14.15 2.04
CA ALA A 108 7.65 13.47 0.78
C ALA A 108 6.19 13.02 0.73
N GLY A 109 5.76 12.46 -0.39
CA GLY A 109 4.43 11.85 -0.48
C GLY A 109 4.26 10.71 0.52
N SER A 110 3.05 10.57 1.03
CA SER A 110 2.73 9.56 2.04
C SER A 110 2.85 8.12 1.53
N ILE A 111 2.78 7.92 0.23
CA ILE A 111 2.78 6.61 -0.43
C ILE A 111 4.03 6.46 -1.29
N ALA A 112 4.67 5.30 -1.23
CA ALA A 112 5.78 4.91 -2.10
C ALA A 112 5.44 3.65 -2.88
N VAL A 113 5.87 3.60 -4.15
CA VAL A 113 5.76 2.43 -5.02
C VAL A 113 7.12 1.72 -5.04
N LEU A 114 7.11 0.45 -4.67
CA LEU A 114 8.31 -0.39 -4.60
C LEU A 114 8.35 -1.35 -5.79
N LYS A 115 9.55 -1.67 -6.26
CA LYS A 115 9.83 -2.69 -7.26
C LYS A 115 11.06 -3.50 -6.90
N GLY A 116 11.10 -4.74 -7.33
CA GLY A 116 12.25 -5.63 -7.11
C GLY A 116 11.92 -7.07 -7.45
N SER A 117 12.82 -7.98 -7.09
CA SER A 117 12.64 -9.40 -7.40
C SER A 117 11.40 -10.01 -6.72
N LEU A 118 10.94 -9.43 -5.59
CA LEU A 118 9.71 -9.88 -4.92
C LEU A 118 8.44 -9.27 -5.55
N ALA A 119 8.52 -8.07 -6.11
CA ALA A 119 7.40 -7.33 -6.69
C ALA A 119 7.82 -6.71 -8.03
N PRO A 120 7.98 -7.50 -9.11
CA PRO A 120 8.50 -7.00 -10.38
C PRO A 120 7.61 -5.94 -11.04
N ASN A 121 6.31 -5.99 -10.86
CA ASN A 121 5.42 -4.96 -11.36
C ASN A 121 5.32 -3.79 -10.38
N SER A 122 4.89 -4.06 -9.16
CA SER A 122 4.82 -3.06 -8.08
C SER A 122 4.45 -3.68 -6.73
N ALA A 123 4.73 -2.96 -5.67
CA ALA A 123 4.12 -3.07 -4.36
C ALA A 123 3.97 -1.67 -3.77
N ILE A 124 3.09 -1.48 -2.81
CA ILE A 124 2.74 -0.18 -2.26
C ILE A 124 2.98 -0.15 -0.75
N ILE A 125 3.62 0.91 -0.27
CA ILE A 125 3.73 1.18 1.16
C ILE A 125 3.22 2.59 1.49
N LYS A 126 2.46 2.71 2.59
CA LYS A 126 2.15 4.02 3.18
C LYS A 126 3.30 4.41 4.12
N GLN A 127 4.36 4.99 3.55
CA GLN A 127 5.59 5.29 4.28
C GLN A 127 5.42 6.30 5.41
N SER A 128 4.41 7.19 5.32
CA SER A 128 4.09 8.17 6.37
C SER A 128 3.49 7.55 7.63
N ALA A 129 2.95 6.33 7.55
CA ALA A 129 2.38 5.59 8.68
C ALA A 129 3.28 4.44 9.15
N ALA A 130 4.44 4.27 8.54
CA ALA A 130 5.40 3.21 8.85
C ALA A 130 6.41 3.65 9.92
N THR A 131 6.96 2.70 10.63
CA THR A 131 8.06 2.92 11.58
C THR A 131 9.34 3.25 10.81
N LYS A 132 9.91 4.44 11.03
CA LYS A 132 11.05 4.95 10.26
C LYS A 132 12.26 4.00 10.23
N SER A 133 12.57 3.35 11.33
CA SER A 133 13.69 2.39 11.44
C SER A 133 13.47 1.11 10.63
N LEU A 134 12.23 0.80 10.22
CA LEU A 134 11.88 -0.37 9.41
C LEU A 134 11.77 -0.07 7.91
N LEU A 135 11.97 1.18 7.48
CA LEU A 135 11.94 1.55 6.06
C LEU A 135 13.14 1.01 5.27
N ILE A 136 14.23 0.66 5.96
CA ILE A 136 15.35 -0.13 5.45
C ILE A 136 15.47 -1.32 6.40
N HIS A 137 15.20 -2.50 5.89
CA HIS A 137 15.11 -3.71 6.71
C HIS A 137 15.49 -4.96 5.91
N GLU A 138 16.14 -5.89 6.58
CA GLU A 138 16.41 -7.22 6.04
C GLU A 138 16.02 -8.22 7.11
N GLY A 139 15.17 -9.18 6.75
CA GLY A 139 14.65 -10.15 7.71
C GLY A 139 14.21 -11.45 7.07
N ARG A 140 14.12 -12.47 7.90
CA ARG A 140 13.68 -13.82 7.54
C ARG A 140 12.16 -13.82 7.36
N ALA A 141 11.67 -14.41 6.28
CA ALA A 141 10.24 -14.55 6.01
C ALA A 141 9.57 -15.57 6.95
N VAL A 142 8.46 -15.17 7.55
CA VAL A 142 7.50 -16.05 8.23
C VAL A 142 6.22 -16.02 7.40
N VAL A 143 5.93 -17.13 6.71
CA VAL A 143 4.94 -17.22 5.64
C VAL A 143 3.63 -17.82 6.13
N PHE A 144 2.53 -17.18 5.71
CA PHE A 144 1.14 -17.63 5.88
C PHE A 144 0.49 -17.81 4.50
N GLU A 145 -0.03 -19.02 4.24
CA GLU A 145 -0.58 -19.42 2.92
C GLU A 145 -2.05 -18.98 2.70
N GLY A 146 -2.53 -18.00 3.47
CA GLY A 146 -3.87 -17.45 3.40
C GLY A 146 -4.40 -17.10 4.78
N LEU A 147 -5.62 -16.57 4.83
CA LEU A 147 -6.24 -16.07 6.08
C LEU A 147 -6.46 -17.19 7.11
N GLU A 148 -6.83 -18.38 6.68
CA GLU A 148 -7.06 -19.51 7.59
C GLU A 148 -5.75 -19.94 8.27
N ASP A 149 -4.67 -20.10 7.50
CA ASP A 149 -3.35 -20.42 8.05
C ASP A 149 -2.85 -19.31 8.99
N LEU A 150 -3.04 -18.04 8.60
CA LEU A 150 -2.72 -16.90 9.46
C LEU A 150 -3.47 -16.99 10.80
N ALA A 151 -4.80 -17.15 10.76
CA ALA A 151 -5.62 -17.20 11.96
C ALA A 151 -5.25 -18.36 12.90
N ASN A 152 -4.88 -19.49 12.34
CA ASN A 152 -4.52 -20.70 13.10
C ASN A 152 -3.13 -20.63 13.72
N ARG A 153 -2.19 -19.84 13.14
CA ARG A 153 -0.77 -19.90 13.52
C ARG A 153 -0.20 -18.63 14.15
N ILE A 154 -0.72 -17.46 13.82
CA ILE A 154 -0.09 -16.18 14.19
C ILE A 154 0.12 -15.99 15.69
N ASP A 155 -0.80 -16.51 16.50
CA ASP A 155 -0.80 -16.35 17.96
C ASP A 155 -0.31 -17.59 18.72
N ARG A 156 0.19 -18.62 18.02
CA ARG A 156 0.75 -19.80 18.67
C ARG A 156 2.06 -19.47 19.36
N ASP A 157 2.25 -19.99 20.55
CA ASP A 157 3.49 -19.79 21.33
C ASP A 157 4.71 -20.46 20.67
N ASP A 158 4.49 -21.58 19.95
CA ASP A 158 5.52 -22.33 19.23
C ASP A 158 5.83 -21.77 17.81
N LEU A 159 5.17 -20.72 17.36
CA LEU A 159 5.52 -20.07 16.09
C LEU A 159 6.95 -19.52 16.16
N ASP A 160 7.84 -20.03 15.32
CA ASP A 160 9.21 -19.51 15.21
C ASP A 160 9.18 -18.12 14.54
N VAL A 161 9.17 -17.09 15.37
CA VAL A 161 9.13 -15.68 14.93
C VAL A 161 9.83 -14.78 15.92
N THR A 162 10.62 -13.83 15.40
CA THR A 162 11.28 -12.74 16.14
C THR A 162 10.77 -11.38 15.65
N LYS A 163 11.10 -10.31 16.37
CA LYS A 163 10.73 -8.94 16.00
C LYS A 163 11.37 -8.45 14.70
N ASP A 164 12.47 -9.07 14.28
CA ASP A 164 13.23 -8.70 13.09
C ASP A 164 12.83 -9.51 11.86
N ASP A 165 11.91 -10.49 11.99
CA ASP A 165 11.37 -11.26 10.88
C ASP A 165 10.35 -10.45 10.07
N VAL A 166 10.12 -10.87 8.82
CA VAL A 166 9.16 -10.32 7.88
C VAL A 166 7.95 -11.23 7.78
N LEU A 167 6.77 -10.75 8.18
CA LEU A 167 5.53 -11.52 8.06
C LEU A 167 5.00 -11.46 6.63
N VAL A 168 4.74 -12.59 6.01
CA VAL A 168 4.29 -12.69 4.61
C VAL A 168 2.94 -13.41 4.55
N LEU A 169 1.91 -12.72 4.06
CA LEU A 169 0.58 -13.27 3.83
C LEU A 169 0.29 -13.36 2.33
N LYS A 170 0.06 -14.56 1.84
CA LYS A 170 -0.18 -14.86 0.44
C LYS A 170 -1.66 -15.07 0.12
N SER A 171 -1.99 -15.02 -1.15
CA SER A 171 -3.27 -15.47 -1.73
C SER A 171 -4.50 -14.69 -1.24
N ILE A 172 -4.34 -13.39 -1.00
CA ILE A 172 -5.44 -12.48 -0.68
C ILE A 172 -5.52 -11.27 -1.64
N GLY A 173 -4.81 -11.34 -2.77
CA GLY A 173 -4.93 -10.41 -3.87
C GLY A 173 -6.24 -10.54 -4.64
N PRO A 174 -6.43 -9.81 -5.75
CA PRO A 174 -7.68 -9.79 -6.52
C PRO A 174 -8.24 -11.15 -6.89
N LYS A 175 -7.40 -12.09 -7.29
CA LYS A 175 -7.81 -13.46 -7.65
C LYS A 175 -7.67 -14.45 -6.50
N GLY A 176 -6.64 -14.31 -5.69
CA GLY A 176 -6.39 -15.18 -4.54
C GLY A 176 -7.47 -15.05 -3.47
N GLY A 177 -7.88 -13.83 -3.17
CA GLY A 177 -9.01 -13.48 -2.31
C GLY A 177 -10.07 -12.71 -3.11
N PRO A 178 -11.05 -13.37 -3.75
CA PRO A 178 -12.03 -12.70 -4.59
C PRO A 178 -12.69 -11.51 -3.89
N GLY A 179 -12.68 -10.34 -4.58
CA GLY A 179 -13.07 -9.06 -3.98
C GLY A 179 -11.92 -8.33 -3.27
N MET A 180 -10.73 -8.94 -3.17
CA MET A 180 -9.54 -8.37 -2.53
C MET A 180 -9.86 -7.78 -1.13
N PRO A 181 -10.22 -8.62 -0.15
CA PRO A 181 -10.64 -8.13 1.16
C PRO A 181 -9.54 -7.32 1.85
N GLU A 182 -9.93 -6.37 2.72
CA GLU A 182 -9.01 -5.56 3.52
C GLU A 182 -8.37 -6.35 4.68
N ALA A 183 -7.70 -7.45 4.35
CA ALA A 183 -7.10 -8.39 5.30
C ALA A 183 -5.56 -8.36 5.31
N GLY A 184 -4.94 -7.42 4.59
CA GLY A 184 -3.48 -7.28 4.53
C GLY A 184 -2.83 -6.70 5.79
N LEU A 185 -3.62 -6.25 6.77
CA LEU A 185 -3.11 -5.89 8.09
C LEU A 185 -2.85 -7.18 8.91
N ILE A 186 -1.70 -7.80 8.66
CA ILE A 186 -1.25 -8.94 9.46
C ILE A 186 -1.03 -8.46 10.91
N PRO A 187 -1.65 -9.07 11.94
CA PRO A 187 -1.42 -8.67 13.33
C PRO A 187 0.01 -8.97 13.76
N ILE A 188 0.51 -8.21 14.73
CA ILE A 188 1.75 -8.56 15.44
C ILE A 188 1.46 -9.79 16.31
N PRO A 189 2.29 -10.86 16.24
CA PRO A 189 2.12 -12.04 17.09
C PRO A 189 1.98 -11.67 18.56
N LYS A 190 0.97 -12.19 19.26
CA LYS A 190 0.69 -11.81 20.66
C LYS A 190 1.88 -11.97 21.57
N LYS A 191 2.72 -13.00 21.37
CA LYS A 191 3.93 -13.19 22.17
C LYS A 191 4.93 -12.05 22.03
N LEU A 192 5.07 -11.47 20.82
CA LEU A 192 5.94 -10.32 20.56
C LEU A 192 5.27 -9.02 21.05
N ALA A 193 3.98 -8.86 20.86
CA ALA A 193 3.24 -7.70 21.39
C ALA A 193 3.33 -7.60 22.92
N ARG A 194 3.29 -8.73 23.65
CA ARG A 194 3.53 -8.79 25.11
C ARG A 194 4.94 -8.35 25.51
N GLN A 195 5.91 -8.49 24.60
CA GLN A 195 7.29 -8.02 24.78
C GLN A 195 7.48 -6.54 24.38
N GLY A 196 6.39 -5.85 24.01
CA GLY A 196 6.43 -4.43 23.63
C GLY A 196 6.70 -4.17 22.15
N VAL A 197 6.73 -5.19 21.27
CA VAL A 197 6.87 -5.01 19.83
C VAL A 197 5.58 -4.37 19.29
N LYS A 198 5.72 -3.18 18.70
CA LYS A 198 4.57 -2.40 18.17
C LYS A 198 4.43 -2.47 16.66
N ASP A 199 5.51 -2.77 15.96
CA ASP A 199 5.53 -2.85 14.49
C ASP A 199 6.55 -3.89 14.01
N MET A 200 6.31 -4.44 12.83
CA MET A 200 7.17 -5.36 12.09
C MET A 200 6.96 -5.12 10.60
N VAL A 201 7.91 -5.51 9.76
CA VAL A 201 7.69 -5.53 8.31
C VAL A 201 6.68 -6.62 7.96
N ARG A 202 5.63 -6.26 7.25
CA ARG A 202 4.52 -7.13 6.82
C ARG A 202 4.28 -6.97 5.34
N ILE A 203 4.09 -8.05 4.63
CA ILE A 203 4.00 -8.06 3.15
C ILE A 203 2.81 -8.90 2.72
N SER A 204 2.01 -8.40 1.78
CA SER A 204 0.89 -9.13 1.19
C SER A 204 0.55 -8.66 -0.22
N ASP A 205 -0.08 -9.55 -1.00
CA ASP A 205 -0.75 -9.21 -2.25
C ASP A 205 -2.16 -8.62 -2.05
N GLY A 206 -2.65 -8.58 -0.79
CA GLY A 206 -3.93 -7.99 -0.43
C GLY A 206 -3.86 -6.48 -0.20
N ARG A 207 -4.95 -5.94 0.34
CA ARG A 207 -5.09 -4.55 0.78
C ARG A 207 -5.48 -4.46 2.25
N MET A 208 -5.39 -3.27 2.82
CA MET A 208 -5.81 -3.00 4.20
C MET A 208 -6.67 -1.74 4.28
N SER A 209 -7.36 -1.56 5.41
CA SER A 209 -8.08 -0.32 5.71
C SER A 209 -7.15 0.89 5.68
N GLY A 210 -7.66 2.02 5.18
CA GLY A 210 -6.94 3.30 5.17
C GLY A 210 -6.60 3.83 6.56
N THR A 211 -7.26 3.32 7.60
CA THR A 211 -7.02 3.67 9.01
C THR A 211 -5.94 2.82 9.69
N ALA A 212 -5.47 1.76 9.04
CA ALA A 212 -4.41 0.92 9.57
C ALA A 212 -3.04 1.62 9.48
N SER A 213 -2.16 1.33 10.44
CA SER A 213 -0.80 1.87 10.53
C SER A 213 0.24 0.78 10.67
N GLY A 214 1.49 1.12 10.37
CA GLY A 214 2.66 0.25 10.50
C GLY A 214 3.40 0.08 9.18
N THR A 215 4.51 -0.68 9.24
CA THR A 215 5.37 -0.97 8.10
C THR A 215 4.78 -2.13 7.30
N ILE A 216 3.82 -1.80 6.42
CA ILE A 216 3.02 -2.79 5.69
C ILE A 216 3.13 -2.52 4.20
N ILE A 217 3.63 -3.51 3.48
CA ILE A 217 3.76 -3.54 2.03
C ILE A 217 2.58 -4.33 1.47
N LEU A 218 1.81 -3.70 0.59
CA LEU A 218 0.56 -4.21 0.05
C LEU A 218 0.58 -4.26 -1.47
N HIS A 219 -0.49 -4.82 -2.06
CA HIS A 219 -0.70 -4.82 -3.50
C HIS A 219 0.51 -5.39 -4.26
N VAL A 220 1.20 -6.39 -3.68
CA VAL A 220 2.34 -7.04 -4.36
C VAL A 220 1.87 -7.64 -5.67
N THR A 221 2.46 -7.23 -6.78
CA THR A 221 2.09 -7.69 -8.12
C THR A 221 3.30 -8.15 -8.94
N PRO A 222 3.16 -9.26 -9.67
CA PRO A 222 1.99 -10.15 -9.77
C PRO A 222 1.65 -10.82 -8.44
N GLU A 223 0.34 -10.97 -8.15
CA GLU A 223 -0.12 -11.63 -6.92
C GLU A 223 0.27 -13.12 -6.85
N SER A 224 0.22 -13.70 -5.66
CA SER A 224 0.56 -15.12 -5.42
C SER A 224 -0.28 -16.08 -6.26
N TYR A 225 -1.56 -15.78 -6.49
CA TYR A 225 -2.46 -16.61 -7.29
C TYR A 225 -2.05 -16.69 -8.76
N GLU A 226 -1.47 -15.63 -9.30
CA GLU A 226 -0.92 -15.56 -10.67
C GLU A 226 0.53 -16.06 -10.75
N ASN A 227 1.00 -16.78 -9.74
CA ASN A 227 2.37 -17.27 -9.63
C ASN A 227 3.44 -16.16 -9.66
N GLY A 228 3.13 -14.98 -9.15
CA GLY A 228 4.12 -13.95 -8.88
C GLY A 228 5.19 -14.42 -7.87
N PRO A 229 6.32 -13.72 -7.74
CA PRO A 229 7.42 -14.12 -6.85
C PRO A 229 6.98 -14.29 -5.39
N LEU A 230 5.97 -13.53 -4.92
CA LEU A 230 5.43 -13.72 -3.58
C LEU A 230 4.93 -15.17 -3.35
N ALA A 231 4.41 -15.80 -4.40
CA ALA A 231 3.90 -17.18 -4.33
C ALA A 231 4.94 -18.20 -3.89
N ILE A 232 6.21 -17.97 -4.23
CA ILE A 232 7.30 -18.94 -4.05
C ILE A 232 8.16 -18.65 -2.81
N VAL A 233 7.87 -17.57 -2.07
CA VAL A 233 8.54 -17.29 -0.80
C VAL A 233 8.29 -18.44 0.17
N GLN A 234 9.32 -18.86 0.88
CA GLN A 234 9.29 -19.93 1.89
C GLN A 234 9.69 -19.38 3.26
N ASN A 235 9.30 -20.07 4.33
CA ASN A 235 9.80 -19.74 5.66
C ASN A 235 11.33 -19.81 5.67
N GLY A 236 11.96 -18.78 6.22
CA GLY A 236 13.42 -18.68 6.29
C GLY A 236 14.08 -17.96 5.12
N ASP A 237 13.39 -17.70 4.00
CA ASP A 237 13.93 -16.87 2.93
C ASP A 237 14.18 -15.45 3.44
N ILE A 238 15.24 -14.82 2.95
CA ILE A 238 15.58 -13.44 3.34
C ILE A 238 14.91 -12.46 2.38
N ILE A 239 14.19 -11.50 2.95
CA ILE A 239 13.58 -10.40 2.23
C ILE A 239 14.27 -9.09 2.61
N LYS A 240 14.63 -8.30 1.62
CA LYS A 240 15.22 -6.97 1.79
C LYS A 240 14.25 -5.89 1.34
N LEU A 241 13.97 -4.97 2.24
CA LEU A 241 13.18 -3.76 2.02
C LEU A 241 14.10 -2.53 2.04
N ASP A 242 13.97 -1.67 1.04
CA ASP A 242 14.66 -0.38 0.96
C ASP A 242 13.70 0.65 0.37
N VAL A 243 12.88 1.23 1.21
CA VAL A 243 11.83 2.19 0.79
C VAL A 243 12.41 3.48 0.21
N PRO A 244 13.49 4.07 0.78
CA PRO A 244 14.15 5.21 0.16
C PRO A 244 14.56 4.97 -1.30
N ASN A 245 15.09 3.79 -1.61
CA ASN A 245 15.51 3.41 -2.96
C ASN A 245 14.40 2.70 -3.77
N ARG A 246 13.16 2.63 -3.23
CA ARG A 246 12.00 2.00 -3.90
C ARG A 246 12.22 0.52 -4.24
N LYS A 247 12.91 -0.20 -3.38
CA LYS A 247 13.28 -1.61 -3.61
C LYS A 247 12.63 -2.56 -2.60
N ILE A 248 12.24 -3.73 -3.13
CA ILE A 248 11.81 -4.87 -2.33
C ILE A 248 12.27 -6.16 -3.03
N ASP A 249 13.17 -6.88 -2.39
CA ASP A 249 13.84 -8.02 -3.02
C ASP A 249 13.73 -9.30 -2.16
N LEU A 250 13.56 -10.41 -2.83
CA LEU A 250 13.75 -11.75 -2.28
C LEU A 250 15.19 -12.15 -2.56
N LEU A 251 15.99 -12.36 -1.51
CA LEU A 251 17.45 -12.61 -1.63
C LEU A 251 17.75 -14.08 -1.89
N ILE A 252 17.24 -14.58 -3.01
CA ILE A 252 17.62 -15.87 -3.62
C ILE A 252 18.02 -15.63 -5.08
N SER A 253 18.72 -16.58 -5.69
CA SER A 253 19.18 -16.41 -7.07
C SER A 253 18.00 -16.39 -8.05
N GLU A 254 18.15 -15.67 -9.17
CA GLU A 254 17.15 -15.65 -10.25
C GLU A 254 16.86 -17.08 -10.77
N LYS A 255 17.88 -17.92 -10.82
CA LYS A 255 17.72 -19.33 -11.17
C LYS A 255 16.80 -20.06 -10.20
N GLU A 256 16.96 -19.84 -8.90
CA GLU A 256 16.11 -20.44 -7.88
C GLU A 256 14.68 -19.92 -7.94
N ILE A 257 14.49 -18.60 -8.16
CA ILE A 257 13.17 -18.03 -8.41
C ILE A 257 12.47 -18.73 -9.56
N ALA A 258 13.16 -18.86 -10.70
CA ALA A 258 12.62 -19.52 -11.89
C ALA A 258 12.29 -21.01 -11.66
N GLU A 259 13.14 -21.72 -10.92
CA GLU A 259 12.91 -23.13 -10.57
C GLU A 259 11.73 -23.31 -9.62
N ARG A 260 11.60 -22.47 -8.58
CA ARG A 260 10.49 -22.51 -7.64
C ARG A 260 9.16 -22.18 -8.33
N ILE A 261 9.13 -21.19 -9.22
CA ILE A 261 7.93 -20.85 -10.03
C ILE A 261 7.53 -22.04 -10.92
N LYS A 262 8.49 -22.69 -11.58
CA LYS A 262 8.21 -23.88 -12.42
C LYS A 262 7.65 -25.05 -11.63
N LYS A 263 8.14 -25.28 -10.41
CA LYS A 263 7.68 -26.35 -9.51
C LYS A 263 6.30 -26.10 -8.92
N LYS A 264 5.87 -24.83 -8.86
CA LYS A 264 4.57 -24.48 -8.29
C LYS A 264 3.46 -24.92 -9.23
N LEU A 265 2.70 -25.94 -8.83
CA LEU A 265 1.56 -26.41 -9.59
C LEU A 265 0.48 -25.32 -9.66
N LYS A 266 0.02 -24.99 -10.88
CA LYS A 266 -1.15 -24.13 -11.07
C LYS A 266 -2.35 -24.82 -10.39
N LYS A 267 -2.96 -24.16 -9.43
CA LYS A 267 -4.23 -24.62 -8.86
C LYS A 267 -5.30 -24.51 -9.95
N ASN A 268 -5.59 -25.62 -10.63
CA ASN A 268 -6.64 -25.68 -11.65
C ASN A 268 -8.00 -25.87 -10.96
N ILE A 269 -8.50 -24.81 -10.35
CA ILE A 269 -9.82 -24.82 -9.72
C ILE A 269 -10.85 -24.55 -10.81
N LYS A 270 -11.61 -25.58 -11.18
CA LYS A 270 -12.76 -25.44 -12.09
C LYS A 270 -13.80 -24.53 -11.45
N ARG A 271 -13.92 -23.32 -11.95
CA ARG A 271 -14.91 -22.34 -11.50
C ARG A 271 -16.07 -22.27 -12.49
N ARG A 272 -17.26 -21.93 -11.99
CA ARG A 272 -18.47 -21.74 -12.83
C ARG A 272 -19.30 -20.57 -12.29
N GLY A 273 -20.29 -20.12 -13.09
CA GLY A 273 -21.17 -19.02 -12.72
C GLY A 273 -20.40 -17.71 -12.52
N TYR A 274 -20.88 -16.88 -11.60
CA TYR A 274 -20.32 -15.57 -11.32
C TYR A 274 -18.83 -15.61 -10.95
N ASN A 275 -18.42 -16.61 -10.17
CA ASN A 275 -17.02 -16.79 -9.79
C ASN A 275 -16.09 -16.97 -11.00
N LYS A 276 -16.57 -17.67 -12.06
CA LYS A 276 -15.80 -17.80 -13.30
C LYS A 276 -15.63 -16.45 -13.98
N ILE A 277 -16.74 -15.72 -14.17
CA ILE A 277 -16.74 -14.39 -14.80
C ILE A 277 -15.78 -13.45 -14.06
N TYR A 278 -15.87 -13.38 -12.74
CA TYR A 278 -14.97 -12.55 -11.92
C TYR A 278 -13.51 -12.89 -12.17
N MET A 279 -13.15 -14.18 -12.08
CA MET A 279 -11.75 -14.62 -12.19
C MET A 279 -11.15 -14.44 -13.59
N GLU A 280 -11.97 -14.44 -14.63
CA GLU A 280 -11.54 -14.20 -16.01
C GLU A 280 -11.32 -12.71 -16.31
N HIS A 281 -12.05 -11.82 -15.62
CA HIS A 281 -12.06 -10.40 -15.94
C HIS A 281 -11.38 -9.50 -14.90
N VAL A 282 -11.21 -9.94 -13.65
CA VAL A 282 -10.52 -9.14 -12.65
C VAL A 282 -9.06 -8.97 -13.03
N THR A 283 -8.58 -7.73 -12.93
CA THR A 283 -7.19 -7.35 -13.19
C THR A 283 -6.34 -7.44 -11.93
N GLN A 284 -5.05 -7.22 -12.06
CA GLN A 284 -4.14 -7.12 -10.92
C GLN A 284 -4.25 -5.74 -10.25
N ALA A 285 -3.84 -5.64 -8.99
CA ALA A 285 -3.99 -4.42 -8.18
C ALA A 285 -3.27 -3.18 -8.76
N ASP A 286 -2.24 -3.38 -9.57
CA ASP A 286 -1.51 -2.32 -10.28
C ASP A 286 -2.25 -1.79 -11.52
N LYS A 287 -3.36 -2.40 -11.88
CA LYS A 287 -4.15 -2.05 -13.07
C LYS A 287 -5.57 -1.58 -12.73
N GLY A 288 -5.97 -1.68 -11.49
CA GLY A 288 -7.28 -1.22 -11.00
C GLY A 288 -8.41 -2.20 -11.16
#